data_50441e57bcaf0b3b943e139b3a883ac0
#
_entry.id   50441e57bcaf0b3b943e139b3a883ac0
#
_cell.length_a   1.000
_cell.length_b   1.000
_cell.length_c   1.000
_cell.angle_alpha   90.00
_cell.angle_beta   90.00
_cell.angle_gamma   90.00
#
_symmetry.space_group_name_H-M   'P 1'
#
loop_
_entity.id
_entity.type
_entity.pdbx_description
1 polymer ?
#
loop_
_entity_poly.entity_id
_entity_poly.type
_entity_poly.pdbx_seq_one_letter_code
_entity_poly.pdbx_strand_id
1 'polypeptide(L)'
;MDRAFFRVAGLGPLWAVVLSLAAGFQAGAAERRPNFVFIYSDDHRWDAVGAVQREQGDAGRFPWFQSPHLDRLATEGVRFRNAFVTLSLCAPSRAAFLTGRYNHANGITNNSKPFPATAVTHATLLRQAGYRTAYVGKWHMGNQKGQRPGFDHSASFVGQGRYQDCPFEINGVPTPTKGWVDEVSTGYAIDWMRQNRDKPFSMVVGLKSPHGPRGGNHLPERLRGLYANETTRPAPNCGLPAIFHTRDPKTGMFPTGISSNDAHLDYLRHIAGVDECVGKILATLDELRLADDTVVVYTSDNGYFLGEHCSGDKRSLYEESLRVPMLVRYPREFARGKRVDEMVLNIDLAPTLLDLAGIAAPAEMQGASWRGLAAGRGAANWRKSFLAEYYKELGDVPTTYCLRTTTHKLVKYPDHPEWTELFDLRSDPYETRNLASDRELSASLGAELAVVMRGVGYTEPVPKRD
;
A
#
# COMPACT_ATOMS: atom_id res chain seq x y z
N MET A 1 105.57 13.85 -32.82
CA MET A 1 105.16 14.34 -34.14
C MET A 1 104.11 13.38 -34.66
N ASP A 2 102.87 13.65 -34.41
CA ASP A 2 101.80 13.05 -35.23
C ASP A 2 100.44 13.65 -34.75
N ARG A 3 99.74 14.23 -35.65
CA ARG A 3 98.45 14.81 -35.45
C ARG A 3 97.33 13.79 -35.75
N ALA A 4 96.52 13.49 -34.75
CA ALA A 4 95.33 12.71 -34.93
C ALA A 4 94.12 13.64 -35.18
N PHE A 5 93.42 13.41 -36.25
CA PHE A 5 92.19 14.06 -36.65
C PHE A 5 90.98 13.38 -35.97
N PHE A 6 90.23 14.13 -35.18
CA PHE A 6 88.92 13.70 -34.71
C PHE A 6 87.83 14.06 -35.70
N ARG A 7 87.06 13.07 -36.15
CA ARG A 7 85.82 13.23 -36.88
C ARG A 7 84.67 13.40 -35.90
N VAL A 8 83.89 14.46 -36.05
CA VAL A 8 82.65 14.72 -35.33
C VAL A 8 81.50 14.02 -36.08
N ALA A 9 80.82 13.09 -35.42
CA ALA A 9 79.63 12.44 -35.94
C ALA A 9 78.38 13.31 -35.57
N GLY A 10 77.56 13.61 -36.57
CA GLY A 10 76.37 14.43 -36.40
C GLY A 10 75.25 13.71 -35.66
N LEU A 11 74.65 14.43 -34.72
CA LEU A 11 73.44 14.08 -34.01
C LEU A 11 72.21 14.47 -34.87
N GLY A 12 71.46 13.45 -35.30
CA GLY A 12 70.13 13.65 -35.92
C GLY A 12 69.05 13.95 -34.84
N PRO A 13 68.00 14.64 -35.15
CA PRO A 13 66.96 15.02 -34.18
C PRO A 13 66.03 13.82 -33.87
N LEU A 14 65.98 13.43 -32.59
CA LEU A 14 64.96 12.53 -32.04
C LEU A 14 63.62 13.22 -32.03
N TRP A 15 62.68 12.78 -32.87
CA TRP A 15 61.27 13.11 -32.79
C TRP A 15 60.66 12.30 -31.62
N ALA A 16 60.34 12.98 -30.49
CA ALA A 16 59.58 12.43 -29.43
C ALA A 16 58.07 12.38 -29.84
N VAL A 17 57.58 11.18 -30.12
CA VAL A 17 56.14 10.93 -30.31
C VAL A 17 55.47 10.96 -28.93
N VAL A 18 54.83 12.07 -28.61
CA VAL A 18 53.97 12.17 -27.42
C VAL A 18 52.65 11.47 -27.78
N LEU A 19 52.48 10.22 -27.39
CA LEU A 19 51.17 9.53 -27.37
C LEU A 19 50.33 10.14 -26.24
N SER A 20 49.43 11.07 -26.62
CA SER A 20 48.36 11.55 -25.74
C SER A 20 47.34 10.43 -25.59
N LEU A 21 47.41 9.65 -24.48
CA LEU A 21 46.34 8.81 -24.00
C LEU A 21 45.19 9.73 -23.60
N ALA A 22 44.28 10.01 -24.53
CA ALA A 22 42.96 10.53 -24.19
C ALA A 22 42.20 9.43 -23.45
N ALA A 23 42.31 9.41 -22.13
CA ALA A 23 41.40 8.67 -21.28
C ALA A 23 40.01 9.26 -21.49
N GLY A 24 39.26 8.64 -22.39
CA GLY A 24 37.82 8.93 -22.54
C GLY A 24 37.15 8.58 -21.21
N PHE A 25 36.91 9.60 -20.38
CA PHE A 25 35.88 9.50 -19.37
C PHE A 25 34.57 9.24 -20.10
N GLN A 26 34.22 7.94 -20.27
CA GLN A 26 32.83 7.59 -20.46
C GLN A 26 32.13 8.10 -19.19
N ALA A 27 31.53 9.29 -19.30
CA ALA A 27 30.51 9.70 -18.36
C ALA A 27 29.44 8.59 -18.41
N GLY A 28 29.50 7.68 -17.46
CA GLY A 28 28.48 6.68 -17.25
C GLY A 28 27.17 7.45 -17.26
N ALA A 29 26.24 7.08 -18.12
CA ALA A 29 24.92 7.70 -18.16
C ALA A 29 24.42 7.72 -16.73
N ALA A 30 24.28 8.92 -16.15
CA ALA A 30 23.83 9.07 -14.78
C ALA A 30 22.56 8.21 -14.66
N GLU A 31 22.58 7.20 -13.79
CA GLU A 31 21.52 6.23 -13.65
C GLU A 31 20.23 7.02 -13.46
N ARG A 32 19.34 6.97 -14.45
CA ARG A 32 18.13 7.81 -14.48
C ARG A 32 17.29 7.44 -13.28
N ARG A 33 17.14 8.36 -12.35
CA ARG A 33 16.32 8.16 -11.16
C ARG A 33 14.89 7.85 -11.57
N PRO A 34 14.27 6.78 -11.04
CA PRO A 34 12.90 6.44 -11.40
C PRO A 34 11.91 7.51 -10.91
N ASN A 35 10.82 7.70 -11.64
CA ASN A 35 9.63 8.35 -11.10
C ASN A 35 8.87 7.37 -10.23
N PHE A 36 8.05 7.89 -9.31
CA PHE A 36 7.18 7.11 -8.45
C PHE A 36 5.73 7.58 -8.60
N VAL A 37 4.83 6.64 -8.86
CA VAL A 37 3.38 6.82 -8.80
C VAL A 37 2.82 5.78 -7.84
N PHE A 38 2.51 6.20 -6.63
CA PHE A 38 1.88 5.37 -5.62
C PHE A 38 0.39 5.66 -5.59
N ILE A 39 -0.42 4.67 -5.98
CA ILE A 39 -1.88 4.72 -6.01
C ILE A 39 -2.41 3.80 -4.93
N TYR A 40 -3.30 4.29 -4.10
CA TYR A 40 -4.06 3.44 -3.19
C TYR A 40 -5.54 3.80 -3.20
N SER A 41 -6.37 2.78 -3.02
CA SER A 41 -7.81 2.89 -2.80
C SER A 41 -8.14 2.82 -1.31
N ASP A 42 -9.37 3.10 -0.95
CA ASP A 42 -9.88 3.11 0.42
C ASP A 42 -10.87 1.95 0.61
N ASP A 43 -10.54 1.00 1.48
CA ASP A 43 -11.35 -0.21 1.74
C ASP A 43 -11.32 -1.26 0.59
N HIS A 44 -10.25 -1.39 -0.19
CA HIS A 44 -10.19 -2.37 -1.28
C HIS A 44 -9.61 -3.70 -0.79
N ARG A 45 -10.45 -4.73 -0.73
CA ARG A 45 -10.07 -6.08 -0.31
C ARG A 45 -9.15 -6.77 -1.31
N TRP A 46 -8.26 -7.61 -0.81
CA TRP A 46 -7.19 -8.27 -1.57
C TRP A 46 -7.70 -9.14 -2.74
N ASP A 47 -8.88 -9.73 -2.62
CA ASP A 47 -9.47 -10.65 -3.59
C ASP A 47 -10.33 -9.97 -4.66
N ALA A 48 -10.71 -8.70 -4.50
CA ALA A 48 -11.51 -7.98 -5.48
C ALA A 48 -10.64 -7.40 -6.63
N VAL A 49 -9.84 -8.25 -7.24
CA VAL A 49 -8.99 -8.01 -8.41
C VAL A 49 -9.22 -9.13 -9.42
N GLY A 50 -9.46 -8.82 -10.70
CA GLY A 50 -9.77 -9.81 -11.73
C GLY A 50 -8.73 -10.93 -11.83
N ALA A 51 -7.44 -10.60 -11.77
CA ALA A 51 -6.36 -11.58 -11.79
C ALA A 51 -6.41 -12.55 -10.59
N VAL A 52 -6.86 -12.08 -9.41
CA VAL A 52 -7.04 -12.93 -8.23
C VAL A 52 -8.25 -13.83 -8.39
N GLN A 53 -9.38 -13.29 -8.88
CA GLN A 53 -10.59 -14.09 -9.12
C GLN A 53 -10.34 -15.22 -10.13
N ARG A 54 -9.61 -14.95 -11.21
CA ARG A 54 -9.21 -15.99 -12.17
C ARG A 54 -8.26 -17.03 -11.56
N GLU A 55 -7.39 -16.65 -10.68
CA GLU A 55 -6.49 -17.59 -9.97
C GLU A 55 -7.27 -18.48 -8.99
N GLN A 56 -8.28 -17.92 -8.31
CA GLN A 56 -9.15 -18.66 -7.40
C GLN A 56 -10.12 -19.60 -8.15
N GLY A 57 -10.43 -19.30 -9.41
CA GLY A 57 -11.33 -20.11 -10.23
C GLY A 57 -12.69 -20.33 -9.54
N ASP A 58 -13.08 -21.59 -9.36
CA ASP A 58 -14.35 -21.94 -8.73
C ASP A 58 -14.47 -21.56 -7.25
N ALA A 59 -13.35 -21.33 -6.56
CA ALA A 59 -13.35 -20.83 -5.19
C ALA A 59 -13.51 -19.30 -5.08
N GLY A 60 -13.43 -18.57 -6.21
CA GLY A 60 -13.57 -17.12 -6.23
C GLY A 60 -14.98 -16.66 -5.83
N ARG A 61 -15.07 -15.60 -5.05
CA ARG A 61 -16.36 -15.00 -4.63
C ARG A 61 -17.05 -14.23 -5.76
N PHE A 62 -16.25 -13.67 -6.67
CA PHE A 62 -16.67 -12.78 -7.76
C PHE A 62 -16.08 -13.24 -9.10
N PRO A 63 -16.28 -14.48 -9.55
CA PRO A 63 -15.53 -15.06 -10.68
C PRO A 63 -15.72 -14.31 -11.99
N TRP A 64 -16.81 -13.56 -12.12
CA TRP A 64 -17.17 -12.70 -13.24
C TRP A 64 -16.54 -11.30 -13.17
N PHE A 65 -15.96 -10.91 -12.01
CA PHE A 65 -15.40 -9.57 -11.82
C PHE A 65 -14.16 -9.35 -12.68
N GLN A 66 -14.10 -8.20 -13.33
CA GLN A 66 -13.01 -7.80 -14.19
C GLN A 66 -12.41 -6.48 -13.73
N SER A 67 -11.09 -6.41 -13.77
CA SER A 67 -10.31 -5.19 -13.49
C SER A 67 -9.14 -5.09 -14.49
N PRO A 68 -9.40 -4.80 -15.78
CA PRO A 68 -8.41 -4.93 -16.84
C PRO A 68 -7.14 -4.10 -16.63
N HIS A 69 -7.24 -2.94 -16.00
CA HIS A 69 -6.08 -2.07 -15.77
C HIS A 69 -5.25 -2.49 -14.54
N LEU A 70 -5.88 -2.96 -13.48
CA LEU A 70 -5.19 -3.62 -12.36
C LEU A 70 -4.56 -4.94 -12.82
N ASP A 71 -5.26 -5.69 -13.66
CA ASP A 71 -4.74 -6.91 -14.29
C ASP A 71 -3.53 -6.62 -15.20
N ARG A 72 -3.52 -5.46 -15.89
CA ARG A 72 -2.34 -4.98 -16.62
C ARG A 72 -1.14 -4.81 -15.69
N LEU A 73 -1.31 -4.17 -14.54
CA LEU A 73 -0.24 -4.06 -13.53
C LEU A 73 0.26 -5.43 -13.07
N ALA A 74 -0.65 -6.39 -12.85
CA ALA A 74 -0.29 -7.75 -12.44
C ALA A 74 0.47 -8.52 -13.53
N THR A 75 0.12 -8.33 -14.81
CA THR A 75 0.72 -9.05 -15.94
C THR A 75 1.99 -8.39 -16.46
N GLU A 76 2.09 -7.06 -16.41
CA GLU A 76 3.28 -6.30 -16.81
C GLU A 76 4.29 -6.11 -15.69
N GLY A 77 3.95 -6.49 -14.46
CA GLY A 77 4.76 -6.28 -13.27
C GLY A 77 4.73 -7.46 -12.30
N VAL A 78 4.72 -7.15 -11.03
CA VAL A 78 4.78 -8.08 -9.90
C VAL A 78 3.51 -7.98 -9.08
N ARG A 79 2.91 -9.12 -8.73
CA ARG A 79 1.84 -9.20 -7.75
C ARG A 79 2.35 -9.85 -6.47
N PHE A 80 2.26 -9.11 -5.36
CA PHE A 80 2.49 -9.64 -4.03
C PHE A 80 1.20 -10.32 -3.55
N ARG A 81 1.28 -11.63 -3.27
CA ARG A 81 0.10 -12.42 -2.88
C ARG A 81 -0.25 -12.23 -1.40
N ASN A 82 0.71 -11.82 -0.60
CA ASN A 82 0.60 -11.66 0.85
C ASN A 82 1.06 -10.25 1.26
N ALA A 83 0.25 -9.24 0.91
CA ALA A 83 0.45 -7.86 1.32
C ALA A 83 -0.54 -7.49 2.44
N PHE A 84 -0.05 -6.87 3.50
CA PHE A 84 -0.82 -6.57 4.70
C PHE A 84 -0.61 -5.14 5.18
N VAL A 85 -1.61 -4.63 5.90
CA VAL A 85 -1.48 -3.40 6.68
C VAL A 85 -1.23 -3.75 8.15
N THR A 86 -0.45 -2.93 8.83
CA THR A 86 -0.12 -3.13 10.25
C THR A 86 -1.21 -2.66 11.19
N LEU A 87 -2.07 -1.75 10.71
CA LEU A 87 -3.29 -1.31 11.37
C LEU A 87 -4.36 -1.06 10.31
N SER A 88 -5.45 -1.81 10.37
CA SER A 88 -6.53 -1.72 9.38
C SER A 88 -7.50 -0.58 9.69
N LEU A 89 -7.05 0.64 9.38
CA LEU A 89 -7.84 1.86 9.49
C LEU A 89 -7.21 2.96 8.63
N CYS A 90 -8.03 3.81 8.00
CA CYS A 90 -7.61 4.75 6.98
C CYS A 90 -6.39 5.62 7.38
N ALA A 91 -6.54 6.57 8.35
CA ALA A 91 -5.45 7.46 8.72
C ALA A 91 -4.21 6.72 9.25
N PRO A 92 -4.35 5.72 10.15
CA PRO A 92 -3.21 4.94 10.60
C PRO A 92 -2.42 4.27 9.48
N SER A 93 -3.09 3.57 8.57
CA SER A 93 -2.41 2.87 7.47
C SER A 93 -1.72 3.87 6.51
N ARG A 94 -2.36 5.00 6.22
CA ARG A 94 -1.75 6.07 5.39
C ARG A 94 -0.51 6.67 6.05
N ALA A 95 -0.54 6.88 7.37
CA ALA A 95 0.62 7.32 8.12
C ALA A 95 1.76 6.28 8.08
N ALA A 96 1.44 4.99 8.15
CA ALA A 96 2.39 3.90 8.01
C ALA A 96 3.05 3.88 6.62
N PHE A 97 2.28 4.06 5.52
CA PHE A 97 2.83 4.23 4.16
C PHE A 97 3.81 5.40 4.06
N LEU A 98 3.46 6.53 4.66
CA LEU A 98 4.29 7.74 4.56
C LEU A 98 5.58 7.63 5.35
N THR A 99 5.52 7.06 6.56
CA THR A 99 6.62 7.08 7.53
C THR A 99 7.48 5.82 7.54
N GLY A 100 7.00 4.70 6.99
CA GLY A 100 7.66 3.39 7.11
C GLY A 100 7.69 2.86 8.55
N ARG A 101 6.76 3.31 9.42
CA ARG A 101 6.75 3.00 10.87
C ARG A 101 5.41 2.47 11.31
N TYR A 102 5.42 1.54 12.26
CA TYR A 102 4.22 1.08 12.97
C TYR A 102 3.46 2.24 13.62
N ASN A 103 2.17 2.06 13.87
CA ASN A 103 1.31 3.13 14.36
C ASN A 103 1.57 3.51 15.82
N HIS A 104 1.97 2.56 16.68
CA HIS A 104 2.48 2.89 18.02
C HIS A 104 3.73 3.79 17.98
N ALA A 105 4.57 3.66 16.95
CA ALA A 105 5.80 4.42 16.79
C ALA A 105 5.62 5.74 16.04
N ASN A 106 4.68 5.85 15.09
CA ASN A 106 4.38 7.11 14.38
C ASN A 106 3.31 7.96 15.05
N GLY A 107 2.57 7.41 16.04
CA GLY A 107 1.59 8.10 16.86
C GLY A 107 0.19 8.25 16.25
N ILE A 108 -0.02 7.88 14.97
CA ILE A 108 -1.34 7.96 14.33
C ILE A 108 -2.07 6.63 14.51
N THR A 109 -2.86 6.53 15.58
CA THR A 109 -3.54 5.29 15.99
C THR A 109 -5.05 5.29 15.70
N ASN A 110 -5.62 6.41 15.24
CA ASN A 110 -7.03 6.54 14.90
C ASN A 110 -7.25 7.60 13.81
N ASN A 111 -8.50 7.70 13.31
CA ASN A 111 -8.85 8.61 12.21
C ASN A 111 -8.97 10.08 12.59
N SER A 112 -8.97 10.42 13.87
CA SER A 112 -9.15 11.80 14.35
C SER A 112 -7.83 12.56 14.47
N LYS A 113 -6.70 11.88 14.51
CA LYS A 113 -5.38 12.50 14.70
C LYS A 113 -4.88 13.18 13.43
N PRO A 114 -4.46 14.46 13.52
CA PRO A 114 -3.78 15.13 12.41
C PRO A 114 -2.36 14.57 12.23
N PHE A 115 -1.88 14.58 10.99
CA PHE A 115 -0.52 14.14 10.68
C PHE A 115 0.49 15.24 11.05
N PRO A 116 1.58 14.93 11.79
CA PRO A 116 2.55 15.93 12.20
C PRO A 116 3.27 16.57 11.00
N ALA A 117 3.32 17.91 10.97
CA ALA A 117 4.01 18.65 9.90
C ALA A 117 5.51 18.38 9.85
N THR A 118 6.11 17.98 10.97
CA THR A 118 7.54 17.69 11.12
C THR A 118 7.88 16.22 10.91
N ALA A 119 6.91 15.37 10.56
CA ALA A 119 7.16 13.95 10.36
C ALA A 119 8.13 13.70 9.20
N VAL A 120 9.12 12.84 9.44
CA VAL A 120 9.99 12.32 8.39
C VAL A 120 9.24 11.28 7.59
N THR A 121 9.13 11.51 6.28
CA THR A 121 8.39 10.63 5.35
C THR A 121 9.23 10.33 4.11
N HIS A 122 8.87 9.31 3.34
CA HIS A 122 9.48 9.09 2.03
C HIS A 122 9.39 10.34 1.14
N ALA A 123 8.28 11.08 1.22
CA ALA A 123 8.07 12.28 0.40
C ALA A 123 9.03 13.41 0.80
N THR A 124 9.24 13.67 2.11
CA THR A 124 10.20 14.68 2.58
C THR A 124 11.62 14.34 2.17
N LEU A 125 12.03 13.06 2.25
CA LEU A 125 13.37 12.61 1.89
C LEU A 125 13.60 12.64 0.37
N LEU A 126 12.63 12.20 -0.42
CA LEU A 126 12.68 12.29 -1.88
C LEU A 126 12.74 13.76 -2.33
N ARG A 127 11.97 14.67 -1.70
CA ARG A 127 12.04 16.11 -1.99
C ARG A 127 13.41 16.69 -1.69
N GLN A 128 14.01 16.35 -0.56
CA GLN A 128 15.40 16.76 -0.20
C GLN A 128 16.41 16.25 -1.23
N ALA A 129 16.17 15.08 -1.83
CA ALA A 129 17.00 14.53 -2.89
C ALA A 129 16.70 15.12 -4.30
N GLY A 130 15.83 16.13 -4.39
CA GLY A 130 15.55 16.86 -5.63
C GLY A 130 14.40 16.30 -6.47
N TYR A 131 13.58 15.39 -5.93
CA TYR A 131 12.34 14.98 -6.55
C TYR A 131 11.27 16.09 -6.41
N ARG A 132 10.41 16.22 -7.44
CA ARG A 132 9.14 16.92 -7.29
C ARG A 132 8.16 15.99 -6.59
N THR A 133 7.43 16.49 -5.59
CA THR A 133 6.53 15.66 -4.79
C THR A 133 5.10 16.18 -4.84
N ALA A 134 4.12 15.27 -5.03
CA ALA A 134 2.70 15.60 -5.05
C ALA A 134 1.87 14.63 -4.24
N TYR A 135 0.81 15.14 -3.61
CA TYR A 135 -0.26 14.36 -3.01
C TYR A 135 -1.61 14.75 -3.63
N VAL A 136 -2.35 13.76 -4.14
CA VAL A 136 -3.64 13.99 -4.81
C VAL A 136 -4.72 13.10 -4.22
N GLY A 137 -5.92 13.64 -4.03
CA GLY A 137 -7.10 12.90 -3.55
C GLY A 137 -7.22 12.85 -2.04
N LYS A 138 -7.65 11.72 -1.49
CA LYS A 138 -8.01 11.56 -0.07
C LYS A 138 -6.80 11.58 0.85
N TRP A 139 -6.68 12.61 1.69
CA TRP A 139 -5.67 12.70 2.75
C TRP A 139 -6.13 11.98 4.03
N HIS A 140 -7.25 12.39 4.58
CA HIS A 140 -7.93 11.81 5.74
C HIS A 140 -7.03 11.56 6.95
N MET A 141 -6.26 12.55 7.38
CA MET A 141 -5.58 12.59 8.68
C MET A 141 -6.34 13.54 9.58
N GLY A 142 -7.35 13.03 10.31
CA GLY A 142 -8.36 13.88 10.95
C GLY A 142 -9.07 14.77 9.94
N ASN A 143 -9.40 15.99 10.38
CA ASN A 143 -9.94 17.08 9.55
C ASN A 143 -8.84 18.09 9.18
N GLN A 144 -7.61 17.64 9.00
CA GLN A 144 -6.48 18.52 8.67
C GLN A 144 -6.71 19.26 7.37
N LYS A 145 -6.56 20.58 7.43
CA LYS A 145 -6.67 21.51 6.30
C LYS A 145 -5.29 21.99 5.86
N GLY A 146 -5.26 22.69 4.74
CA GLY A 146 -4.05 23.33 4.23
C GLY A 146 -3.18 22.42 3.36
N GLN A 147 -1.95 22.89 3.11
CA GLN A 147 -0.95 22.13 2.35
C GLN A 147 -0.62 20.82 3.06
N ARG A 148 -0.56 19.71 2.29
CA ARG A 148 -0.24 18.40 2.87
C ARG A 148 1.25 18.31 3.23
N PRO A 149 1.59 17.95 4.50
CA PRO A 149 2.96 17.93 4.96
C PRO A 149 3.86 17.03 4.09
N GLY A 150 5.04 17.53 3.75
CA GLY A 150 6.05 16.78 3.00
C GLY A 150 5.97 16.86 1.48
N PHE A 151 4.92 17.47 0.93
CA PHE A 151 4.70 17.56 -0.52
C PHE A 151 4.85 18.98 -1.05
N ASP A 152 5.44 19.14 -2.25
CA ASP A 152 5.54 20.43 -2.95
C ASP A 152 4.17 20.88 -3.48
N HIS A 153 3.34 19.91 -3.89
CA HIS A 153 2.00 20.14 -4.41
C HIS A 153 1.00 19.25 -3.70
N SER A 154 -0.19 19.77 -3.42
CA SER A 154 -1.31 18.96 -2.97
C SER A 154 -2.62 19.41 -3.62
N ALA A 155 -3.38 18.44 -4.13
CA ALA A 155 -4.75 18.60 -4.59
C ALA A 155 -5.61 17.57 -3.85
N SER A 156 -6.15 17.93 -2.68
CA SER A 156 -6.81 16.95 -1.82
C SER A 156 -8.01 17.54 -1.08
N PHE A 157 -8.86 16.68 -0.55
CA PHE A 157 -10.05 17.11 0.20
C PHE A 157 -9.91 16.80 1.70
N VAL A 158 -10.70 17.49 2.51
CA VAL A 158 -10.71 17.37 3.98
C VAL A 158 -11.57 16.19 4.42
N GLY A 159 -11.10 15.45 5.40
CA GLY A 159 -11.81 14.31 6.01
C GLY A 159 -12.14 13.22 5.00
N GLN A 160 -13.35 12.68 5.09
CA GLN A 160 -13.83 11.59 4.21
C GLN A 160 -14.19 12.06 2.79
N GLY A 161 -14.44 13.36 2.59
CA GLY A 161 -14.95 13.87 1.32
C GLY A 161 -16.34 13.31 0.95
N ARG A 162 -16.81 13.68 -0.23
CA ARG A 162 -18.06 13.16 -0.82
C ARG A 162 -17.82 12.72 -2.26
N TYR A 163 -18.64 11.84 -2.80
CA TYR A 163 -18.44 11.29 -4.14
C TYR A 163 -18.68 12.27 -5.27
N GLN A 164 -19.71 13.09 -5.16
CA GLN A 164 -20.06 14.07 -6.19
C GLN A 164 -19.69 15.48 -5.75
N ASP A 165 -19.07 16.25 -6.66
CA ASP A 165 -18.75 17.67 -6.48
C ASP A 165 -17.98 17.96 -5.18
N CYS A 166 -17.04 17.08 -4.81
CA CYS A 166 -16.27 17.21 -3.57
C CYS A 166 -15.36 18.45 -3.62
N PRO A 167 -15.45 19.40 -2.67
CA PRO A 167 -14.52 20.51 -2.63
C PRO A 167 -13.11 20.02 -2.29
N PHE A 168 -12.14 20.51 -3.03
CA PHE A 168 -10.72 20.26 -2.81
C PHE A 168 -10.02 21.45 -2.16
N GLU A 169 -8.83 21.22 -1.68
CA GLU A 169 -7.83 22.25 -1.37
C GLU A 169 -6.63 22.03 -2.29
N ILE A 170 -6.33 23.03 -3.12
CA ILE A 170 -5.15 23.04 -3.97
C ILE A 170 -4.06 23.85 -3.28
N ASN A 171 -3.01 23.19 -2.79
CA ASN A 171 -1.97 23.80 -1.97
C ASN A 171 -2.54 24.60 -0.79
N GLY A 172 -3.61 24.09 -0.17
CA GLY A 172 -4.29 24.71 0.95
C GLY A 172 -5.38 25.72 0.57
N VAL A 173 -5.56 26.05 -0.71
CA VAL A 173 -6.59 26.97 -1.18
C VAL A 173 -7.88 26.20 -1.49
N PRO A 174 -9.01 26.51 -0.83
CA PRO A 174 -10.29 25.87 -1.13
C PRO A 174 -10.71 26.06 -2.59
N THR A 175 -11.00 24.97 -3.27
CA THR A 175 -11.29 24.93 -4.71
C THR A 175 -12.53 24.08 -4.95
N PRO A 176 -13.63 24.65 -5.44
CA PRO A 176 -14.81 23.90 -5.86
C PRO A 176 -14.47 22.96 -7.03
N THR A 177 -15.04 21.76 -7.03
CA THR A 177 -14.90 20.82 -8.14
C THR A 177 -16.26 20.30 -8.60
N LYS A 178 -16.28 19.73 -9.80
CA LYS A 178 -17.45 19.09 -10.39
C LYS A 178 -17.12 17.67 -10.80
N GLY A 179 -18.10 16.76 -10.61
CA GLY A 179 -18.01 15.38 -11.01
C GLY A 179 -17.62 14.43 -9.89
N TRP A 180 -17.31 13.20 -10.29
CA TRP A 180 -16.98 12.12 -9.37
C TRP A 180 -15.56 12.28 -8.81
N VAL A 181 -15.43 12.19 -7.50
CA VAL A 181 -14.22 12.59 -6.75
C VAL A 181 -12.96 11.85 -7.20
N ASP A 182 -13.07 10.56 -7.59
CA ASP A 182 -11.89 9.79 -8.01
C ASP A 182 -11.46 10.16 -9.44
N GLU A 183 -12.41 10.55 -10.32
CA GLU A 183 -12.07 11.12 -11.64
C GLU A 183 -11.46 12.51 -11.51
N VAL A 184 -11.97 13.33 -10.60
CA VAL A 184 -11.39 14.66 -10.29
C VAL A 184 -9.97 14.48 -9.77
N SER A 185 -9.76 13.57 -8.82
CA SER A 185 -8.42 13.24 -8.30
C SER A 185 -7.49 12.78 -9.43
N THR A 186 -7.98 11.87 -10.27
CA THR A 186 -7.20 11.36 -11.42
C THR A 186 -6.85 12.46 -12.40
N GLY A 187 -7.77 13.39 -12.68
CA GLY A 187 -7.53 14.57 -13.53
C GLY A 187 -6.38 15.42 -12.98
N TYR A 188 -6.42 15.79 -11.69
CA TYR A 188 -5.34 16.55 -11.04
C TYR A 188 -3.99 15.80 -11.09
N ALA A 189 -4.00 14.48 -10.90
CA ALA A 189 -2.79 13.67 -10.99
C ALA A 189 -2.18 13.70 -12.41
N ILE A 190 -3.01 13.54 -13.43
CA ILE A 190 -2.61 13.58 -14.85
C ILE A 190 -2.05 14.95 -15.22
N ASP A 191 -2.74 16.02 -14.88
CA ASP A 191 -2.30 17.38 -15.18
C ASP A 191 -0.98 17.70 -14.50
N TRP A 192 -0.81 17.27 -13.25
CA TRP A 192 0.44 17.46 -12.53
C TRP A 192 1.60 16.66 -13.14
N MET A 193 1.37 15.41 -13.57
CA MET A 193 2.39 14.60 -14.27
C MET A 193 2.84 15.28 -15.57
N ARG A 194 1.91 15.79 -16.37
CA ARG A 194 2.22 16.50 -17.63
C ARG A 194 3.09 17.73 -17.40
N GLN A 195 2.83 18.47 -16.31
CA GLN A 195 3.58 19.68 -15.94
C GLN A 195 4.97 19.38 -15.37
N ASN A 196 5.20 18.17 -14.83
CA ASN A 196 6.44 17.81 -14.13
C ASN A 196 7.24 16.69 -14.82
N ARG A 197 6.90 16.33 -16.07
CA ARG A 197 7.46 15.19 -16.80
C ARG A 197 8.99 15.26 -17.04
N ASP A 198 9.57 16.45 -16.97
CA ASP A 198 10.98 16.69 -17.28
C ASP A 198 11.90 16.55 -16.05
N LYS A 199 11.36 16.22 -14.89
CA LYS A 199 12.10 16.06 -13.62
C LYS A 199 11.68 14.76 -12.94
N PRO A 200 12.58 14.13 -12.17
CA PRO A 200 12.18 13.02 -11.32
C PRO A 200 11.07 13.45 -10.36
N PHE A 201 10.02 12.67 -10.28
CA PHE A 201 8.88 12.98 -9.41
C PHE A 201 8.41 11.77 -8.58
N SER A 202 7.78 12.08 -7.47
CA SER A 202 7.08 11.13 -6.61
C SER A 202 5.69 11.66 -6.32
N MET A 203 4.68 10.93 -6.74
CA MET A 203 3.28 11.29 -6.58
C MET A 203 2.52 10.21 -5.83
N VAL A 204 1.72 10.63 -4.87
CA VAL A 204 0.75 9.78 -4.15
C VAL A 204 -0.65 10.14 -4.63
N VAL A 205 -1.43 9.12 -5.02
CA VAL A 205 -2.84 9.27 -5.42
C VAL A 205 -3.70 8.43 -4.49
N GLY A 206 -4.42 9.07 -3.58
CA GLY A 206 -5.38 8.44 -2.68
C GLY A 206 -6.80 8.53 -3.25
N LEU A 207 -7.34 7.40 -3.72
CA LEU A 207 -8.72 7.32 -4.19
C LEU A 207 -9.68 7.11 -3.01
N LYS A 208 -10.94 7.60 -3.14
CA LYS A 208 -11.96 7.42 -2.12
C LYS A 208 -12.67 6.07 -2.24
N SER A 209 -12.85 5.57 -3.46
CA SER A 209 -13.52 4.29 -3.71
C SER A 209 -12.66 3.11 -3.26
N PRO A 210 -13.27 2.02 -2.81
CA PRO A 210 -14.72 1.74 -2.63
C PRO A 210 -15.30 2.11 -1.26
N HIS A 211 -14.74 3.03 -0.48
CA HIS A 211 -15.25 3.45 0.83
C HIS A 211 -16.74 3.87 0.76
N GLY A 212 -17.51 3.61 1.81
CA GLY A 212 -18.91 4.06 1.91
C GLY A 212 -19.10 5.59 1.89
N PRO A 213 -20.33 6.08 1.62
CA PRO A 213 -21.51 5.33 1.16
C PRO A 213 -21.39 4.90 -0.30
N ARG A 214 -22.08 3.81 -0.67
CA ARG A 214 -21.97 3.17 -1.99
C ARG A 214 -23.30 3.16 -2.75
N GLY A 215 -23.22 2.89 -4.06
CA GLY A 215 -24.39 2.75 -4.93
C GLY A 215 -25.07 4.07 -5.30
N GLY A 216 -26.13 3.99 -6.09
CA GLY A 216 -26.96 5.13 -6.48
C GLY A 216 -26.16 6.33 -7.00
N ASN A 217 -26.41 7.51 -6.44
CA ASN A 217 -25.75 8.75 -6.84
C ASN A 217 -24.27 8.86 -6.40
N HIS A 218 -23.76 7.90 -5.63
CA HIS A 218 -22.35 7.84 -5.25
C HIS A 218 -21.47 7.27 -6.35
N LEU A 219 -22.07 6.67 -7.39
CA LEU A 219 -21.41 6.15 -8.58
C LEU A 219 -21.67 7.04 -9.82
N PRO A 220 -20.72 7.13 -10.75
CA PRO A 220 -21.00 7.61 -12.10
C PRO A 220 -22.10 6.77 -12.75
N GLU A 221 -22.93 7.39 -13.58
CA GLU A 221 -24.08 6.73 -14.19
C GLU A 221 -23.69 5.47 -14.97
N ARG A 222 -22.61 5.52 -15.72
CA ARG A 222 -22.10 4.39 -16.50
C ARG A 222 -21.76 3.14 -15.68
N LEU A 223 -21.50 3.29 -14.39
CA LEU A 223 -21.14 2.16 -13.51
C LEU A 223 -22.34 1.57 -12.77
N ARG A 224 -23.48 2.27 -12.69
CA ARG A 224 -24.63 1.86 -11.87
C ARG A 224 -25.26 0.54 -12.33
N GLY A 225 -25.22 0.27 -13.64
CA GLY A 225 -25.77 -0.97 -14.22
C GLY A 225 -24.77 -2.11 -14.39
N LEU A 226 -23.49 -1.91 -14.06
CA LEU A 226 -22.51 -2.98 -14.17
C LEU A 226 -22.90 -4.16 -13.25
N TYR A 227 -22.73 -5.37 -13.76
CA TYR A 227 -22.94 -6.60 -13.01
C TYR A 227 -24.38 -6.81 -12.48
N ALA A 228 -25.40 -6.17 -13.10
CA ALA A 228 -26.79 -6.21 -12.60
C ALA A 228 -27.38 -7.61 -12.49
N ASN A 229 -26.90 -8.57 -13.32
CA ASN A 229 -27.37 -9.96 -13.34
C ASN A 229 -26.43 -10.92 -12.59
N GLU A 230 -25.41 -10.39 -11.92
CA GLU A 230 -24.41 -11.22 -11.26
C GLU A 230 -24.75 -11.46 -9.79
N THR A 231 -24.26 -12.56 -9.27
CA THR A 231 -24.44 -12.93 -7.86
C THR A 231 -23.09 -13.23 -7.23
N THR A 232 -22.85 -12.65 -6.07
CA THR A 232 -21.66 -12.91 -5.28
C THR A 232 -21.82 -14.18 -4.45
N ARG A 233 -20.75 -14.96 -4.32
CA ARG A 233 -20.75 -16.15 -3.46
C ARG A 233 -20.45 -15.76 -2.01
N PRO A 234 -21.15 -16.34 -1.01
CA PRO A 234 -20.78 -16.11 0.39
C PRO A 234 -19.42 -16.72 0.71
N ALA A 235 -18.66 -16.09 1.60
CA ALA A 235 -17.47 -16.71 2.17
C ALA A 235 -17.86 -17.73 3.25
N PRO A 236 -17.02 -18.76 3.52
CA PRO A 236 -17.30 -19.78 4.54
C PRO A 236 -17.53 -19.24 5.96
N ASN A 237 -16.96 -18.07 6.29
CA ASN A 237 -17.11 -17.38 7.57
C ASN A 237 -18.26 -16.34 7.58
N CYS A 238 -19.04 -16.22 6.53
CA CYS A 238 -20.29 -15.46 6.58
C CYS A 238 -21.27 -16.13 7.55
N GLY A 239 -21.85 -15.33 8.46
CA GLY A 239 -22.75 -15.83 9.52
C GLY A 239 -22.05 -16.38 10.78
N LEU A 240 -20.72 -16.47 10.80
CA LEU A 240 -19.93 -16.73 12.00
C LEU A 240 -19.57 -15.40 12.66
N PRO A 241 -20.12 -15.06 13.84
CA PRO A 241 -19.82 -13.77 14.46
C PRO A 241 -18.37 -13.70 14.93
N ALA A 242 -17.75 -12.52 14.80
CA ALA A 242 -16.49 -12.24 15.50
C ALA A 242 -16.67 -12.37 17.01
N ILE A 243 -15.61 -12.72 17.74
CA ILE A 243 -15.65 -12.97 19.18
C ILE A 243 -16.17 -11.77 20.00
N PHE A 244 -15.97 -10.56 19.50
CA PHE A 244 -16.40 -9.32 20.14
C PHE A 244 -17.84 -8.91 19.76
N HIS A 245 -18.53 -9.60 18.85
CA HIS A 245 -19.91 -9.29 18.52
C HIS A 245 -20.86 -9.79 19.60
N THR A 246 -21.74 -8.90 20.03
CA THR A 246 -22.83 -9.23 20.95
C THR A 246 -24.14 -9.38 20.20
N ARG A 247 -25.06 -10.21 20.74
CA ARG A 247 -26.42 -10.29 20.19
C ARG A 247 -27.20 -9.01 20.54
N ASP A 248 -27.96 -8.53 19.57
CA ASP A 248 -28.93 -7.44 19.81
C ASP A 248 -29.91 -7.91 20.90
N PRO A 249 -30.06 -7.20 22.02
CA PRO A 249 -30.91 -7.63 23.12
C PRO A 249 -32.40 -7.69 22.77
N LYS A 250 -32.83 -7.00 21.70
CA LYS A 250 -34.25 -7.00 21.27
C LYS A 250 -34.57 -8.12 20.31
N THR A 251 -33.64 -8.43 19.39
CA THR A 251 -33.85 -9.44 18.35
C THR A 251 -33.18 -10.77 18.64
N GLY A 252 -32.24 -10.82 19.57
CA GLY A 252 -31.41 -11.97 19.87
C GLY A 252 -30.43 -12.36 18.75
N MET A 253 -30.32 -11.53 17.71
CA MET A 253 -29.50 -11.79 16.53
C MET A 253 -28.14 -11.10 16.61
N PHE A 254 -27.11 -11.73 16.04
CA PHE A 254 -25.85 -11.05 15.79
C PHE A 254 -25.97 -10.03 14.64
N PRO A 255 -25.08 -9.04 14.56
CA PRO A 255 -24.96 -8.21 13.36
C PRO A 255 -24.84 -9.09 12.11
N THR A 256 -25.42 -8.66 11.00
CA THR A 256 -25.31 -9.40 9.73
C THR A 256 -24.23 -8.84 8.81
N GLY A 257 -23.65 -7.71 9.19
CA GLY A 257 -22.69 -6.99 8.36
C GLY A 257 -23.29 -6.57 7.02
N ILE A 258 -22.46 -6.46 6.00
CA ILE A 258 -22.89 -6.22 4.61
C ILE A 258 -23.10 -7.58 3.94
N SER A 259 -24.34 -8.04 3.89
CA SER A 259 -24.69 -9.38 3.40
C SER A 259 -25.57 -9.38 2.15
N SER A 260 -26.12 -8.24 1.71
CA SER A 260 -26.96 -8.18 0.51
C SER A 260 -26.11 -8.21 -0.76
N ASN A 261 -26.61 -8.94 -1.79
CA ASN A 261 -25.94 -8.99 -3.09
C ASN A 261 -25.76 -7.59 -3.71
N ASP A 262 -26.77 -6.74 -3.62
CA ASP A 262 -26.72 -5.38 -4.19
C ASP A 262 -25.60 -4.54 -3.55
N ALA A 263 -25.43 -4.64 -2.24
CA ALA A 263 -24.33 -3.93 -1.55
C ALA A 263 -22.94 -4.46 -1.97
N HIS A 264 -22.80 -5.75 -2.23
CA HIS A 264 -21.59 -6.34 -2.79
C HIS A 264 -21.35 -5.88 -4.23
N LEU A 265 -22.40 -5.85 -5.07
CA LEU A 265 -22.30 -5.34 -6.44
C LEU A 265 -21.90 -3.85 -6.45
N ASP A 266 -22.50 -3.03 -5.59
CA ASP A 266 -22.14 -1.61 -5.47
C ASP A 266 -20.69 -1.43 -5.05
N TYR A 267 -20.20 -2.26 -4.13
CA TYR A 267 -18.78 -2.26 -3.75
C TYR A 267 -17.87 -2.56 -4.96
N LEU A 268 -18.18 -3.59 -5.76
CA LEU A 268 -17.42 -3.98 -6.95
C LEU A 268 -17.54 -2.95 -8.08
N ARG A 269 -18.69 -2.28 -8.24
CA ARG A 269 -18.87 -1.16 -9.16
C ARG A 269 -17.95 0.01 -8.85
N HIS A 270 -17.76 0.32 -7.56
CA HIS A 270 -16.78 1.34 -7.14
C HIS A 270 -15.35 0.93 -7.49
N ILE A 271 -15.00 -0.35 -7.35
CA ILE A 271 -13.66 -0.86 -7.73
C ILE A 271 -13.49 -0.82 -9.25
N ALA A 272 -14.53 -1.10 -10.05
CA ALA A 272 -14.46 -0.91 -11.49
C ALA A 272 -14.13 0.54 -11.86
N GLY A 273 -14.69 1.51 -11.14
CA GLY A 273 -14.32 2.92 -11.29
C GLY A 273 -12.89 3.24 -10.87
N VAL A 274 -12.37 2.60 -9.83
CA VAL A 274 -10.94 2.68 -9.45
C VAL A 274 -10.08 2.14 -10.58
N ASP A 275 -10.44 1.00 -11.15
CA ASP A 275 -9.71 0.38 -12.27
C ASP A 275 -9.63 1.33 -13.48
N GLU A 276 -10.73 2.00 -13.85
CA GLU A 276 -10.72 3.03 -14.90
C GLU A 276 -9.77 4.20 -14.58
N CYS A 277 -9.74 4.65 -13.32
CA CYS A 277 -8.83 5.71 -12.88
C CYS A 277 -7.37 5.29 -13.00
N VAL A 278 -7.03 4.06 -12.59
CA VAL A 278 -5.69 3.48 -12.78
C VAL A 278 -5.35 3.40 -14.26
N GLY A 279 -6.29 2.97 -15.09
CA GLY A 279 -6.12 2.92 -16.56
C GLY A 279 -5.75 4.28 -17.16
N LYS A 280 -6.42 5.35 -16.76
CA LYS A 280 -6.12 6.72 -17.22
C LYS A 280 -4.70 7.17 -16.82
N ILE A 281 -4.26 6.84 -15.60
CA ILE A 281 -2.90 7.14 -15.13
C ILE A 281 -1.86 6.37 -15.95
N LEU A 282 -2.07 5.07 -16.17
CA LEU A 282 -1.15 4.24 -16.96
C LEU A 282 -1.06 4.71 -18.40
N ALA A 283 -2.19 5.03 -19.04
CA ALA A 283 -2.24 5.57 -20.40
C ALA A 283 -1.48 6.91 -20.51
N THR A 284 -1.56 7.77 -19.48
CA THR A 284 -0.80 9.02 -19.44
C THR A 284 0.70 8.78 -19.35
N LEU A 285 1.15 7.80 -18.55
CA LEU A 285 2.56 7.42 -18.49
C LEU A 285 3.06 6.89 -19.84
N ASP A 286 2.24 6.12 -20.57
CA ASP A 286 2.56 5.65 -21.93
C ASP A 286 2.63 6.82 -22.91
N GLU A 287 1.65 7.73 -22.91
CA GLU A 287 1.61 8.96 -23.75
C GLU A 287 2.87 9.82 -23.54
N LEU A 288 3.27 10.01 -22.30
CA LEU A 288 4.42 10.82 -21.93
C LEU A 288 5.76 10.09 -22.10
N ARG A 289 5.75 8.81 -22.49
CA ARG A 289 6.93 7.93 -22.60
C ARG A 289 7.71 7.83 -21.28
N LEU A 290 6.99 7.83 -20.17
CA LEU A 290 7.54 7.69 -18.81
C LEU A 290 7.33 6.28 -18.23
N ALA A 291 6.59 5.42 -18.91
CA ALA A 291 6.14 4.13 -18.38
C ALA A 291 7.29 3.21 -17.94
N ASP A 292 8.41 3.20 -18.68
CA ASP A 292 9.57 2.36 -18.33
C ASP A 292 10.41 2.95 -17.21
N ASP A 293 10.37 4.27 -17.03
CA ASP A 293 11.11 5.03 -16.03
C ASP A 293 10.32 5.28 -14.75
N THR A 294 9.11 4.71 -14.63
CA THR A 294 8.21 4.95 -13.51
C THR A 294 7.91 3.66 -12.75
N VAL A 295 8.16 3.70 -11.45
CA VAL A 295 7.66 2.69 -10.50
C VAL A 295 6.21 3.01 -10.20
N VAL A 296 5.29 2.17 -10.64
CA VAL A 296 3.86 2.27 -10.33
C VAL A 296 3.54 1.24 -9.25
N VAL A 297 3.03 1.69 -8.11
CA VAL A 297 2.54 0.83 -7.03
C VAL A 297 1.06 1.05 -6.85
N TYR A 298 0.27 -0.02 -6.86
CA TYR A 298 -1.14 -0.01 -6.50
C TYR A 298 -1.39 -0.87 -5.27
N THR A 299 -2.15 -0.36 -4.30
CA THR A 299 -2.57 -1.08 -3.10
C THR A 299 -3.88 -0.51 -2.53
N SER A 300 -4.23 -0.87 -1.29
CA SER A 300 -5.29 -0.26 -0.49
C SER A 300 -4.78 0.15 0.88
N ASP A 301 -5.44 1.11 1.52
CA ASP A 301 -5.12 1.50 2.89
C ASP A 301 -5.57 0.48 3.92
N ASN A 302 -6.60 -0.32 3.62
CA ASN A 302 -7.03 -1.49 4.39
C ASN A 302 -7.92 -2.39 3.52
N GLY A 303 -8.17 -3.61 4.01
CA GLY A 303 -9.18 -4.50 3.46
C GLY A 303 -10.60 -4.11 3.89
N TYR A 304 -11.57 -5.00 3.69
CA TYR A 304 -12.97 -4.75 4.03
C TYR A 304 -13.78 -6.04 4.15
N PHE A 305 -14.72 -6.08 5.10
CA PHE A 305 -15.67 -7.18 5.25
C PHE A 305 -16.91 -6.98 4.37
N LEU A 306 -17.31 -8.05 3.68
CA LEU A 306 -18.56 -8.17 2.94
C LEU A 306 -19.42 -9.29 3.55
N GLY A 307 -19.68 -9.20 4.87
CA GLY A 307 -20.46 -10.17 5.64
C GLY A 307 -19.66 -11.25 6.37
N GLU A 308 -18.36 -11.37 6.10
CA GLU A 308 -17.49 -12.27 6.87
C GLU A 308 -17.48 -11.87 8.34
N HIS A 309 -17.43 -12.85 9.22
CA HIS A 309 -17.49 -12.66 10.67
C HIS A 309 -18.66 -11.78 11.15
N CYS A 310 -19.79 -11.81 10.42
CA CYS A 310 -20.94 -10.92 10.64
C CYS A 310 -20.58 -9.43 10.61
N SER A 311 -19.54 -9.06 9.88
CA SER A 311 -18.98 -7.71 9.83
C SER A 311 -19.24 -7.01 8.48
N GLY A 312 -19.22 -5.70 8.49
CA GLY A 312 -19.37 -4.84 7.31
C GLY A 312 -18.50 -3.58 7.42
N ASP A 313 -17.35 -3.70 8.04
CA ASP A 313 -16.36 -2.66 8.29
C ASP A 313 -14.94 -3.22 8.02
N LYS A 314 -13.92 -2.63 8.58
CA LYS A 314 -12.52 -3.04 8.47
C LYS A 314 -11.81 -3.14 9.83
N ARG A 315 -12.43 -2.65 10.91
CA ARG A 315 -11.83 -2.62 12.24
C ARG A 315 -11.76 -4.02 12.82
N SER A 316 -10.69 -4.70 12.63
CA SER A 316 -10.32 -5.95 13.29
C SER A 316 -8.99 -6.47 12.74
N LEU A 317 -8.56 -7.67 13.15
CA LEU A 317 -7.31 -8.27 12.70
C LEU A 317 -7.51 -9.58 11.90
N TYR A 318 -8.71 -9.82 11.36
CA TYR A 318 -8.95 -10.91 10.42
C TYR A 318 -8.35 -10.63 9.03
N GLU A 319 -8.14 -11.68 8.23
CA GLU A 319 -7.47 -11.56 6.93
C GLU A 319 -8.19 -10.60 5.97
N GLU A 320 -9.53 -10.56 5.97
CA GLU A 320 -10.31 -9.67 5.11
C GLU A 320 -10.06 -8.19 5.39
N SER A 321 -9.67 -7.89 6.62
CA SER A 321 -9.35 -6.54 7.08
C SER A 321 -7.89 -6.17 6.83
N LEU A 322 -6.96 -7.07 7.18
CA LEU A 322 -5.52 -6.79 7.13
C LEU A 322 -4.93 -6.94 5.75
N ARG A 323 -5.43 -7.89 4.94
CA ARG A 323 -4.84 -8.22 3.65
C ARG A 323 -5.38 -7.32 2.54
N VAL A 324 -4.45 -6.78 1.74
CA VAL A 324 -4.75 -5.81 0.68
C VAL A 324 -4.17 -6.26 -0.66
N PRO A 325 -4.70 -5.79 -1.80
CA PRO A 325 -4.04 -6.02 -3.08
C PRO A 325 -2.71 -5.25 -3.09
N MET A 326 -1.69 -5.81 -3.74
CA MET A 326 -0.45 -5.08 -4.02
C MET A 326 0.12 -5.49 -5.36
N LEU A 327 0.14 -4.53 -6.28
CA LEU A 327 0.58 -4.67 -7.66
C LEU A 327 1.68 -3.62 -7.91
N VAL A 328 2.80 -4.04 -8.48
CA VAL A 328 3.94 -3.16 -8.70
C VAL A 328 4.46 -3.34 -10.12
N ARG A 329 4.63 -2.26 -10.86
CA ARG A 329 5.21 -2.27 -12.21
C ARG A 329 6.43 -1.36 -12.25
N TYR A 330 7.56 -1.91 -12.66
CA TYR A 330 8.79 -1.17 -13.00
C TYR A 330 9.60 -1.96 -14.04
N PRO A 331 9.36 -1.77 -15.34
CA PRO A 331 9.91 -2.62 -16.39
C PRO A 331 11.43 -2.69 -16.44
N ARG A 332 12.13 -1.65 -15.95
CA ARG A 332 13.60 -1.65 -15.92
C ARG A 332 14.22 -2.66 -14.96
N GLU A 333 13.50 -3.05 -13.90
CA GLU A 333 14.08 -3.90 -12.87
C GLU A 333 13.21 -5.11 -12.52
N PHE A 334 11.89 -5.02 -12.66
CA PHE A 334 10.97 -6.05 -12.21
C PHE A 334 10.45 -6.90 -13.36
N ALA A 335 10.51 -8.22 -13.19
CA ALA A 335 10.04 -9.15 -14.22
C ALA A 335 8.51 -9.10 -14.38
N ARG A 336 8.04 -9.21 -15.61
CA ARG A 336 6.60 -9.24 -15.94
C ARG A 336 5.94 -10.51 -15.44
N GLY A 337 4.71 -10.40 -14.94
CA GLY A 337 3.88 -11.52 -14.51
C GLY A 337 4.39 -12.27 -13.28
N LYS A 338 5.34 -11.69 -12.55
CA LYS A 338 5.91 -12.31 -11.36
C LYS A 338 4.92 -12.30 -10.21
N ARG A 339 4.91 -13.40 -9.43
CA ARG A 339 4.19 -13.52 -8.16
C ARG A 339 5.20 -13.65 -7.03
N VAL A 340 4.94 -12.95 -5.93
CA VAL A 340 5.77 -12.95 -4.71
C VAL A 340 4.89 -13.41 -3.56
N ASP A 341 5.33 -14.47 -2.86
CA ASP A 341 4.58 -15.10 -1.77
C ASP A 341 5.03 -14.63 -0.39
N GLU A 342 6.17 -13.94 -0.31
CA GLU A 342 6.66 -13.36 0.92
C GLU A 342 5.69 -12.29 1.44
N MET A 343 5.55 -12.24 2.78
CA MET A 343 4.69 -11.25 3.45
C MET A 343 5.33 -9.87 3.39
N VAL A 344 4.64 -8.91 2.77
CA VAL A 344 5.03 -7.49 2.73
C VAL A 344 4.01 -6.64 3.49
N LEU A 345 4.47 -5.54 4.06
CA LEU A 345 3.66 -4.67 4.91
C LEU A 345 3.57 -3.25 4.32
N ASN A 346 2.53 -2.53 4.67
CA ASN A 346 2.37 -1.12 4.30
C ASN A 346 3.57 -0.24 4.75
N ILE A 347 4.22 -0.57 5.86
CA ILE A 347 5.43 0.12 6.34
C ILE A 347 6.65 -0.11 5.45
N ASP A 348 6.64 -1.11 4.57
CA ASP A 348 7.75 -1.42 3.65
C ASP A 348 7.81 -0.50 2.44
N LEU A 349 6.73 0.23 2.15
CA LEU A 349 6.67 1.12 0.99
C LEU A 349 7.73 2.22 1.08
N ALA A 350 7.78 2.96 2.18
CA ALA A 350 8.70 4.09 2.33
C ALA A 350 10.17 3.68 2.14
N PRO A 351 10.73 2.68 2.86
CA PRO A 351 12.10 2.26 2.64
C PRO A 351 12.36 1.70 1.24
N THR A 352 11.34 1.11 0.59
CA THR A 352 11.52 0.62 -0.80
C THR A 352 11.61 1.76 -1.82
N LEU A 353 10.76 2.80 -1.70
CA LEU A 353 10.85 3.95 -2.60
C LEU A 353 12.20 4.67 -2.44
N LEU A 354 12.70 4.77 -1.21
CA LEU A 354 14.02 5.35 -0.94
C LEU A 354 15.15 4.49 -1.51
N ASP A 355 15.12 3.17 -1.34
CA ASP A 355 16.09 2.24 -1.91
C ASP A 355 16.13 2.32 -3.44
N LEU A 356 14.96 2.36 -4.10
CA LEU A 356 14.86 2.53 -5.56
C LEU A 356 15.39 3.89 -6.02
N ALA A 357 15.32 4.91 -5.18
CA ALA A 357 15.88 6.24 -5.44
C ALA A 357 17.39 6.35 -5.08
N GLY A 358 18.00 5.30 -4.54
CA GLY A 358 19.39 5.32 -4.07
C GLY A 358 19.58 6.13 -2.79
N ILE A 359 18.54 6.26 -1.96
CA ILE A 359 18.56 7.01 -0.71
C ILE A 359 18.51 6.03 0.47
N ALA A 360 19.40 6.19 1.44
CA ALA A 360 19.36 5.37 2.64
C ALA A 360 18.11 5.68 3.47
N ALA A 361 17.36 4.65 3.85
CA ALA A 361 16.25 4.79 4.76
C ALA A 361 16.75 5.13 6.17
N PRO A 362 16.13 6.09 6.89
CA PRO A 362 16.44 6.37 8.29
C PRO A 362 16.25 5.13 9.18
N ALA A 363 17.05 5.03 10.24
CA ALA A 363 17.02 3.89 11.17
C ALA A 363 15.68 3.75 11.92
N GLU A 364 14.92 4.84 12.02
CA GLU A 364 13.59 4.86 12.64
C GLU A 364 12.50 4.21 11.78
N MET A 365 12.75 4.00 10.48
CA MET A 365 11.85 3.24 9.62
C MET A 365 11.94 1.76 9.98
N GLN A 366 10.80 1.15 10.32
CA GLN A 366 10.70 -0.23 10.78
C GLN A 366 10.36 -1.21 9.64
N GLY A 367 9.98 -0.69 8.48
CA GLY A 367 9.77 -1.46 7.26
C GLY A 367 11.09 -1.89 6.60
N ALA A 368 11.01 -2.82 5.68
CA ALA A 368 12.13 -3.33 4.88
C ALA A 368 11.87 -3.17 3.38
N SER A 369 12.91 -2.88 2.60
CA SER A 369 12.76 -2.79 1.14
C SER A 369 12.45 -4.15 0.51
N TRP A 370 11.31 -4.25 -0.19
CA TRP A 370 10.92 -5.41 -0.98
C TRP A 370 11.51 -5.39 -2.40
N ARG A 371 12.36 -4.42 -2.76
CA ARG A 371 12.99 -4.31 -4.09
C ARG A 371 13.64 -5.63 -4.53
N GLY A 372 14.37 -6.29 -3.63
CA GLY A 372 15.01 -7.58 -3.90
C GLY A 372 14.01 -8.68 -4.26
N LEU A 373 12.87 -8.75 -3.54
CA LEU A 373 11.80 -9.70 -3.82
C LEU A 373 11.17 -9.45 -5.19
N ALA A 374 10.82 -8.20 -5.49
CA ALA A 374 10.25 -7.81 -6.78
C ALA A 374 11.20 -8.11 -7.94
N ALA A 375 12.48 -7.84 -7.78
CA ALA A 375 13.51 -8.11 -8.78
C ALA A 375 13.90 -9.60 -8.92
N GLY A 376 13.36 -10.51 -8.08
CA GLY A 376 13.65 -11.94 -8.17
C GLY A 376 14.96 -12.38 -7.51
N ARG A 377 15.60 -11.52 -6.76
CA ARG A 377 16.84 -11.85 -6.03
C ARG A 377 16.58 -12.61 -4.73
N GLY A 378 15.31 -12.69 -4.31
CA GLY A 378 14.92 -13.28 -3.02
C GLY A 378 15.36 -12.43 -1.83
N ALA A 379 15.10 -12.92 -0.63
CA ALA A 379 15.65 -12.38 0.61
C ALA A 379 15.76 -13.52 1.63
N ALA A 380 16.95 -14.03 1.86
CA ALA A 380 17.19 -15.16 2.75
C ALA A 380 16.68 -14.91 4.19
N ASN A 381 16.67 -13.66 4.63
CA ASN A 381 16.26 -13.26 5.99
C ASN A 381 14.96 -12.44 5.97
N TRP A 382 14.08 -12.64 4.97
CA TRP A 382 12.80 -11.95 4.95
C TRP A 382 11.91 -12.40 6.10
N ARG A 383 11.06 -11.48 6.58
CA ARG A 383 10.17 -11.76 7.71
C ARG A 383 9.30 -12.98 7.49
N LYS A 384 9.11 -13.76 8.56
CA LYS A 384 8.19 -14.90 8.61
C LYS A 384 6.98 -14.63 9.50
N SER A 385 7.01 -13.50 10.22
CA SER A 385 5.94 -13.04 11.08
C SER A 385 5.96 -11.52 11.21
N PHE A 386 4.83 -10.94 11.61
CA PHE A 386 4.69 -9.53 11.90
C PHE A 386 3.64 -9.27 12.98
N LEU A 387 3.73 -8.09 13.61
CA LEU A 387 2.72 -7.56 14.51
C LEU A 387 1.68 -6.78 13.69
N ALA A 388 0.39 -7.01 13.94
CA ALA A 388 -0.66 -6.06 13.60
C ALA A 388 -1.33 -5.57 14.88
N GLU A 389 -1.79 -4.32 14.86
CA GLU A 389 -2.32 -3.61 16.01
C GLU A 389 -3.63 -2.89 15.65
N TYR A 390 -4.55 -2.78 16.60
CA TYR A 390 -5.75 -1.97 16.49
C TYR A 390 -6.07 -1.34 17.85
N TYR A 391 -6.40 -0.07 17.84
CA TYR A 391 -6.78 0.69 19.04
C TYR A 391 -8.26 1.06 18.97
N LYS A 392 -9.02 0.74 20.01
CA LYS A 392 -10.45 1.03 20.06
C LYS A 392 -10.75 2.48 19.68
N GLU A 393 -11.53 2.66 18.64
CA GLU A 393 -11.95 3.97 18.15
C GLU A 393 -13.48 4.10 18.21
N LEU A 394 -14.20 3.23 17.51
CA LEU A 394 -15.65 3.23 17.38
C LEU A 394 -16.19 1.80 17.42
N GLY A 395 -17.46 1.68 17.82
CA GLY A 395 -18.17 0.39 17.82
C GLY A 395 -17.68 -0.58 18.89
N ASP A 396 -17.95 -1.86 18.68
CA ASP A 396 -17.73 -2.94 19.66
C ASP A 396 -16.33 -3.55 19.58
N VAL A 397 -15.54 -3.22 18.56
CA VAL A 397 -14.20 -3.77 18.38
C VAL A 397 -13.25 -3.22 19.44
N PRO A 398 -12.74 -4.05 20.35
CA PRO A 398 -11.82 -3.61 21.40
C PRO A 398 -10.41 -3.34 20.85
N THR A 399 -9.56 -2.76 21.67
CA THR A 399 -8.12 -2.72 21.41
C THR A 399 -7.62 -4.15 21.29
N THR A 400 -6.86 -4.45 20.23
CA THR A 400 -6.38 -5.80 19.94
C THR A 400 -5.05 -5.74 19.17
N TYR A 401 -4.26 -6.78 19.31
CA TYR A 401 -3.02 -6.96 18.54
C TYR A 401 -2.84 -8.45 18.21
N CYS A 402 -2.10 -8.74 17.15
CA CYS A 402 -1.86 -10.12 16.76
C CYS A 402 -0.43 -10.35 16.27
N LEU A 403 0.01 -11.58 16.42
CA LEU A 403 1.08 -12.16 15.63
C LEU A 403 0.47 -12.82 14.41
N ARG A 404 0.90 -12.41 13.21
CA ARG A 404 0.60 -13.11 11.96
C ARG A 404 1.90 -13.74 11.42
N THR A 405 1.99 -15.07 11.44
CA THR A 405 3.10 -15.83 10.86
C THR A 405 2.74 -16.27 9.43
N THR A 406 3.63 -16.97 8.73
CA THR A 406 3.31 -17.52 7.39
C THR A 406 2.16 -18.54 7.42
N THR A 407 1.84 -19.11 8.58
CA THR A 407 0.91 -20.23 8.72
C THR A 407 -0.17 -20.03 9.78
N HIS A 408 0.07 -19.19 10.77
CA HIS A 408 -0.86 -19.02 11.91
C HIS A 408 -1.10 -17.56 12.22
N LYS A 409 -2.18 -17.32 12.95
CA LYS A 409 -2.50 -16.03 13.55
C LYS A 409 -2.89 -16.23 14.99
N LEU A 410 -2.22 -15.50 15.91
CA LEU A 410 -2.56 -15.43 17.32
C LEU A 410 -3.05 -14.03 17.64
N VAL A 411 -4.32 -13.87 18.02
CA VAL A 411 -4.95 -12.59 18.35
C VAL A 411 -5.12 -12.45 19.86
N LYS A 412 -4.79 -11.30 20.39
CA LYS A 412 -4.87 -10.95 21.81
C LYS A 412 -5.71 -9.70 22.01
N TYR A 413 -6.52 -9.73 23.06
CA TYR A 413 -7.42 -8.67 23.49
C TYR A 413 -7.03 -8.26 24.91
N PRO A 414 -6.28 -7.15 25.13
CA PRO A 414 -5.80 -6.74 26.45
C PRO A 414 -6.90 -6.61 27.50
N ASP A 415 -8.05 -6.03 27.09
CA ASP A 415 -9.20 -5.85 27.99
C ASP A 415 -10.02 -7.15 28.20
N HIS A 416 -9.77 -8.20 27.38
CA HIS A 416 -10.49 -9.48 27.35
C HIS A 416 -9.52 -10.64 27.10
N PRO A 417 -8.62 -10.99 28.05
CA PRO A 417 -7.62 -12.03 27.83
C PRO A 417 -8.22 -13.42 27.56
N GLU A 418 -9.45 -13.67 27.97
CA GLU A 418 -10.22 -14.88 27.71
C GLU A 418 -10.66 -15.00 26.23
N TRP A 419 -10.64 -13.90 25.45
CA TRP A 419 -11.03 -13.89 24.04
C TRP A 419 -9.88 -14.24 23.09
N THR A 420 -8.79 -14.79 23.59
CA THR A 420 -7.67 -15.22 22.72
C THR A 420 -8.18 -16.04 21.53
N GLU A 421 -7.76 -15.68 20.33
CA GLU A 421 -8.03 -16.45 19.12
C GLU A 421 -6.73 -16.95 18.49
N LEU A 422 -6.77 -18.17 17.96
CA LEU A 422 -5.66 -18.78 17.26
C LEU A 422 -6.18 -19.55 16.05
N PHE A 423 -5.60 -19.28 14.88
CA PHE A 423 -6.03 -19.89 13.61
C PHE A 423 -4.84 -20.50 12.86
N ASP A 424 -5.03 -21.69 12.27
CA ASP A 424 -4.12 -22.26 11.25
C ASP A 424 -4.59 -21.84 9.86
N LEU A 425 -4.00 -20.82 9.31
CA LEU A 425 -4.40 -20.20 8.05
C LEU A 425 -4.11 -21.05 6.80
N ARG A 426 -3.38 -22.17 6.93
CA ARG A 426 -3.16 -23.12 5.83
C ARG A 426 -4.37 -24.00 5.61
N SER A 427 -4.94 -24.51 6.71
CA SER A 427 -6.11 -25.40 6.70
C SER A 427 -7.42 -24.64 6.83
N ASP A 428 -7.39 -23.44 7.40
CA ASP A 428 -8.54 -22.58 7.69
C ASP A 428 -8.24 -21.12 7.31
N PRO A 429 -8.14 -20.79 6.02
CA PRO A 429 -7.84 -19.42 5.55
C PRO A 429 -8.96 -18.41 5.81
N TYR A 430 -10.12 -18.87 6.27
CA TYR A 430 -11.28 -18.04 6.62
C TYR A 430 -11.47 -17.87 8.13
N GLU A 431 -10.53 -18.35 8.95
CA GLU A 431 -10.51 -18.13 10.40
C GLU A 431 -11.82 -18.59 11.09
N THR A 432 -12.32 -19.77 10.68
CA THR A 432 -13.60 -20.30 11.14
C THR A 432 -13.49 -21.11 12.44
N ARG A 433 -12.26 -21.61 12.76
CA ARG A 433 -12.01 -22.49 13.90
C ARG A 433 -10.94 -21.94 14.83
N ASN A 434 -11.35 -21.47 16.02
CA ASN A 434 -10.43 -21.01 17.04
C ASN A 434 -9.73 -22.20 17.73
N LEU A 435 -8.40 -22.24 17.65
CA LEU A 435 -7.50 -23.24 18.22
C LEU A 435 -6.85 -22.80 19.54
N ALA A 436 -7.31 -21.72 20.17
CA ALA A 436 -6.70 -21.18 21.39
C ALA A 436 -6.68 -22.16 22.58
N SER A 437 -7.50 -23.22 22.55
CA SER A 437 -7.47 -24.32 23.53
C SER A 437 -6.23 -25.22 23.44
N ASP A 438 -5.52 -25.19 22.29
CA ASP A 438 -4.21 -25.84 22.15
C ASP A 438 -3.16 -25.01 22.91
N ARG A 439 -2.85 -25.47 24.14
CA ARG A 439 -1.97 -24.76 25.07
C ARG A 439 -0.53 -24.71 24.58
N GLU A 440 -0.04 -25.77 23.96
CA GLU A 440 1.35 -25.85 23.47
C GLU A 440 1.57 -24.88 22.30
N LEU A 441 0.68 -24.92 21.31
CA LEU A 441 0.72 -24.03 20.17
C LEU A 441 0.52 -22.56 20.60
N SER A 442 -0.42 -22.29 21.50
CA SER A 442 -0.67 -20.95 22.05
C SER A 442 0.56 -20.40 22.80
N ALA A 443 1.24 -21.23 23.59
CA ALA A 443 2.46 -20.83 24.30
C ALA A 443 3.62 -20.55 23.34
N SER A 444 3.81 -21.41 22.33
CA SER A 444 4.84 -21.24 21.30
C SER A 444 4.67 -19.94 20.52
N LEU A 445 3.47 -19.68 19.98
CA LEU A 445 3.18 -18.44 19.26
C LEU A 445 3.19 -17.21 20.17
N GLY A 446 2.81 -17.36 21.45
CA GLY A 446 2.93 -16.29 22.45
C GLY A 446 4.38 -15.87 22.69
N ALA A 447 5.30 -16.85 22.74
CA ALA A 447 6.72 -16.55 22.85
C ALA A 447 7.28 -15.83 21.60
N GLU A 448 6.87 -16.26 20.39
CA GLU A 448 7.22 -15.57 19.15
C GLU A 448 6.65 -14.14 19.11
N LEU A 449 5.38 -13.96 19.50
CA LEU A 449 4.75 -12.64 19.60
C LEU A 449 5.56 -11.70 20.49
N ALA A 450 6.01 -12.16 21.67
CA ALA A 450 6.82 -11.36 22.57
C ALA A 450 8.18 -10.97 21.95
N VAL A 451 8.77 -11.83 21.13
CA VAL A 451 10.00 -11.49 20.38
C VAL A 451 9.73 -10.40 19.34
N VAL A 452 8.66 -10.55 18.54
CA VAL A 452 8.27 -9.57 17.53
C VAL A 452 7.95 -8.22 18.16
N MET A 453 7.16 -8.19 19.24
CA MET A 453 6.81 -6.97 19.98
C MET A 453 8.06 -6.22 20.45
N ARG A 454 9.01 -6.91 21.07
CA ARG A 454 10.30 -6.29 21.47
C ARG A 454 11.08 -5.76 20.27
N GLY A 455 11.11 -6.51 19.17
CA GLY A 455 11.83 -6.12 17.95
C GLY A 455 11.31 -4.84 17.31
N VAL A 456 10.00 -4.57 17.42
CA VAL A 456 9.37 -3.35 16.88
C VAL A 456 9.12 -2.27 17.94
N GLY A 457 9.49 -2.51 19.20
CA GLY A 457 9.30 -1.56 20.30
C GLY A 457 7.83 -1.39 20.72
N TYR A 458 7.01 -2.41 20.49
CA TYR A 458 5.60 -2.39 20.92
C TYR A 458 5.46 -2.77 22.38
N THR A 459 4.70 -1.98 23.11
CA THR A 459 4.29 -2.28 24.49
C THR A 459 2.79 -2.56 24.52
N GLU A 460 2.42 -3.66 25.13
CA GLU A 460 1.02 -4.03 25.30
C GLU A 460 0.25 -2.91 26.01
N PRO A 461 -0.90 -2.48 25.47
CA PRO A 461 -1.76 -1.51 26.15
C PRO A 461 -2.19 -2.03 27.52
N VAL A 462 -2.08 -1.19 28.53
CA VAL A 462 -2.55 -1.54 29.88
C VAL A 462 -4.08 -1.65 29.84
N PRO A 463 -4.66 -2.76 30.31
CA PRO A 463 -6.11 -2.92 30.39
C PRO A 463 -6.75 -1.75 31.14
N LYS A 464 -7.83 -1.20 30.62
CA LYS A 464 -8.65 -0.26 31.38
C LYS A 464 -9.31 -1.03 32.52
N ARG A 465 -8.94 -0.75 33.74
CA ARG A 465 -9.69 -1.22 34.93
C ARG A 465 -10.95 -0.33 34.98
N ASP A 466 -12.11 -0.96 34.76
CA ASP A 466 -13.43 -0.33 35.01
C ASP A 466 -13.59 0.02 36.49
#